data_2165200b203419dff0e8b670d557eebe
#
_entry.id   2165200b203419dff0e8b670d557eebe
#
_cell.length_a   1.000
_cell.length_b   1.000
_cell.length_c   1.000
_cell.angle_alpha   90.00
_cell.angle_beta   90.00
_cell.angle_gamma   90.00
#
_symmetry.space_group_name_H-M   'P 1'
#
loop_
_entity.id
_entity.type
_entity.pdbx_description
1 polymer ?
#
loop_
_entity_poly.entity_id
_entity_poly.type
_entity_poly.pdbx_seq_one_letter_code
_entity_poly.pdbx_strand_id
1 'polypeptide(L)'
;MLSDGHYVGSHSYGHLLYSPWENRNALLVSREEFEADIRRSFEVMAPFGITPASAPLFMPPYEYYNATIASWARSMGLQVVNYTSGTYTNGDYTTPDMKGYLSSQFIMDKVLSLEKSRGLNGYILLIHLGTGDARKDKFYTRLPELIRILRRRGYEFVPLAEACK
;
A
#
# COMPACT_ATOMS: atom_id res chain seq x y z
N MET A 1 -10.88 -10.79 7.96
CA MET A 1 -10.57 -9.41 7.52
C MET A 1 -11.86 -8.61 7.22
N LEU A 2 -12.68 -8.98 6.22
CA LEU A 2 -13.94 -8.25 5.95
C LEU A 2 -14.88 -8.28 7.15
N SER A 3 -15.04 -9.45 7.78
CA SER A 3 -15.84 -9.62 9.01
C SER A 3 -15.38 -8.76 10.19
N ASP A 4 -14.13 -8.32 10.18
CA ASP A 4 -13.52 -7.53 11.24
C ASP A 4 -13.52 -6.02 10.90
N GLY A 5 -14.19 -5.63 9.79
CA GLY A 5 -14.31 -4.25 9.36
C GLY A 5 -13.12 -3.70 8.58
N HIS A 6 -12.18 -4.54 8.16
CA HIS A 6 -11.06 -4.09 7.35
C HIS A 6 -11.49 -3.80 5.91
N TYR A 7 -10.96 -2.72 5.35
CA TYR A 7 -11.08 -2.42 3.92
C TYR A 7 -10.19 -3.37 3.12
N VAL A 8 -10.75 -3.94 2.05
CA VAL A 8 -10.01 -4.78 1.09
C VAL A 8 -10.24 -4.17 -0.30
N GLY A 9 -9.17 -3.76 -0.95
CA GLY A 9 -9.19 -3.11 -2.25
C GLY A 9 -8.20 -3.71 -3.23
N SER A 10 -8.23 -3.24 -4.48
CA SER A 10 -7.36 -3.73 -5.54
C SER A 10 -5.93 -3.21 -5.41
N HIS A 11 -4.97 -4.11 -5.64
CA HIS A 11 -3.56 -3.83 -5.89
C HIS A 11 -3.14 -4.38 -7.28
N SER A 12 -4.09 -4.36 -8.24
CA SER A 12 -4.06 -5.01 -9.54
C SER A 12 -4.14 -6.56 -9.48
N TYR A 13 -4.25 -7.21 -10.62
CA TYR A 13 -4.21 -8.68 -10.72
C TYR A 13 -2.81 -9.20 -11.03
N GLY A 14 -2.18 -8.64 -12.05
CA GLY A 14 -0.88 -9.09 -12.56
C GLY A 14 0.33 -8.37 -11.97
N HIS A 15 0.12 -7.40 -11.08
CA HIS A 15 1.19 -6.60 -10.48
C HIS A 15 2.13 -5.98 -11.52
N LEU A 16 1.55 -5.41 -12.61
CA LEU A 16 2.30 -4.86 -13.73
C LEU A 16 3.00 -3.55 -13.33
N LEU A 17 4.23 -3.36 -13.81
CA LEU A 17 4.90 -2.07 -13.76
C LEU A 17 4.32 -1.17 -14.86
N TYR A 18 3.72 -0.06 -14.49
CA TYR A 18 2.99 0.81 -15.43
C TYR A 18 3.88 1.82 -16.16
N SER A 19 5.00 2.21 -15.55
CA SER A 19 5.93 3.20 -16.10
C SER A 19 7.36 2.74 -15.88
N PRO A 20 8.29 2.98 -16.83
CA PRO A 20 9.69 2.64 -16.61
C PRO A 20 10.30 3.52 -15.52
N TRP A 21 11.23 2.94 -14.75
CA TRP A 21 11.88 3.61 -13.62
C TRP A 21 12.64 4.89 -14.05
N GLU A 22 13.20 4.86 -15.25
CA GLU A 22 14.03 5.94 -15.82
C GLU A 22 13.17 7.10 -16.36
N ASN A 23 11.91 6.82 -16.72
CA ASN A 23 11.01 7.82 -17.28
C ASN A 23 9.57 7.61 -16.82
N ARG A 24 9.21 8.20 -15.71
CA ARG A 24 7.87 8.06 -15.11
C ARG A 24 6.74 8.52 -16.05
N ASN A 25 7.02 9.42 -17.00
CA ASN A 25 5.99 9.94 -17.92
C ASN A 25 5.68 8.97 -19.07
N ALA A 26 6.55 8.00 -19.35
CA ALA A 26 6.30 6.95 -20.31
C ALA A 26 5.38 5.86 -19.73
N LEU A 27 4.80 5.06 -20.62
CA LEU A 27 3.93 3.94 -20.27
C LEU A 27 4.56 2.64 -20.75
N LEU A 28 4.46 1.60 -19.92
CA LEU A 28 4.82 0.22 -20.24
C LEU A 28 3.58 -0.64 -20.56
N VAL A 29 2.40 -0.09 -20.36
CA VAL A 29 1.13 -0.75 -20.62
C VAL A 29 0.22 0.14 -21.47
N SER A 30 -0.60 -0.47 -22.30
CA SER A 30 -1.71 0.22 -22.96
C SER A 30 -2.86 0.44 -21.97
N ARG A 31 -3.82 1.29 -22.34
CA ARG A 31 -5.02 1.50 -21.55
C ARG A 31 -5.85 0.21 -21.44
N GLU A 32 -5.95 -0.53 -22.51
CA GLU A 32 -6.68 -1.80 -22.59
C GLU A 32 -6.08 -2.85 -21.65
N GLU A 33 -4.75 -2.96 -21.61
CA GLU A 33 -4.03 -3.88 -20.71
C GLU A 33 -4.25 -3.47 -19.24
N PHE A 34 -4.10 -2.19 -18.91
CA PHE A 34 -4.36 -1.68 -17.56
C PHE A 34 -5.80 -1.98 -17.12
N GLU A 35 -6.80 -1.62 -17.94
CA GLU A 35 -8.20 -1.83 -17.60
C GLU A 35 -8.57 -3.31 -17.49
N ALA A 36 -8.02 -4.17 -18.35
CA ALA A 36 -8.24 -5.62 -18.30
C ALA A 36 -7.66 -6.21 -17.00
N ASP A 37 -6.47 -5.80 -16.60
CA ASP A 37 -5.82 -6.25 -15.36
C ASP A 37 -6.63 -5.83 -14.11
N ILE A 38 -7.12 -4.60 -14.08
CA ILE A 38 -7.96 -4.12 -12.98
C ILE A 38 -9.31 -4.86 -12.94
N ARG A 39 -9.99 -5.05 -14.09
CA ARG A 39 -11.23 -5.84 -14.13
C ARG A 39 -11.00 -7.25 -13.61
N ARG A 40 -9.91 -7.90 -14.02
CA ARG A 40 -9.56 -9.23 -13.57
C ARG A 40 -9.37 -9.29 -12.05
N SER A 41 -8.75 -8.28 -11.45
CA SER A 41 -8.65 -8.16 -9.99
C SER A 41 -10.02 -8.16 -9.32
N PHE A 42 -10.96 -7.38 -9.82
CA PHE A 42 -12.32 -7.33 -9.25
C PHE A 42 -13.13 -8.60 -9.53
N GLU A 43 -12.95 -9.27 -10.66
CA GLU A 43 -13.57 -10.60 -10.92
C GLU A 43 -13.19 -11.62 -9.84
N VAL A 44 -11.92 -11.66 -9.44
CA VAL A 44 -11.43 -12.55 -8.36
C VAL A 44 -12.00 -12.14 -7.00
N MET A 45 -12.22 -10.85 -6.76
CA MET A 45 -12.74 -10.33 -5.50
C MET A 45 -14.28 -10.37 -5.41
N ALA A 46 -14.98 -10.47 -6.55
CA ALA A 46 -16.45 -10.45 -6.61
C ALA A 46 -17.15 -11.52 -5.75
N PRO A 47 -16.65 -12.78 -5.65
CA PRO A 47 -17.25 -13.78 -4.76
C PRO A 47 -17.25 -13.38 -3.28
N PHE A 48 -16.45 -12.41 -2.89
CA PHE A 48 -16.38 -11.85 -1.53
C PHE A 48 -17.20 -10.57 -1.36
N GLY A 49 -18.00 -10.19 -2.37
CA GLY A 49 -18.83 -8.97 -2.36
C GLY A 49 -18.04 -7.69 -2.63
N ILE A 50 -16.79 -7.79 -3.10
CA ILE A 50 -15.92 -6.63 -3.38
C ILE A 50 -16.08 -6.25 -4.86
N THR A 51 -16.51 -5.01 -5.09
CA THR A 51 -16.73 -4.42 -6.41
C THR A 51 -16.02 -3.05 -6.49
N PRO A 52 -15.81 -2.47 -7.68
CA PRO A 52 -15.28 -1.10 -7.77
C PRO A 52 -16.09 -0.08 -6.97
N ALA A 53 -17.41 -0.23 -6.89
CA ALA A 53 -18.29 0.66 -6.13
C ALA A 53 -18.14 0.51 -4.62
N SER A 54 -17.94 -0.72 -4.11
CA SER A 54 -17.76 -0.97 -2.67
C SER A 54 -16.31 -0.79 -2.21
N ALA A 55 -15.33 -0.88 -3.13
CA ALA A 55 -13.91 -0.76 -2.86
C ALA A 55 -13.20 0.14 -3.89
N PRO A 56 -13.52 1.44 -3.92
CA PRO A 56 -13.00 2.36 -4.94
C PRO A 56 -11.53 2.74 -4.75
N LEU A 57 -10.89 2.43 -3.61
CA LEU A 57 -9.49 2.77 -3.40
C LEU A 57 -8.59 1.74 -4.08
N PHE A 58 -7.66 2.23 -4.89
CA PHE A 58 -6.71 1.43 -5.66
C PHE A 58 -5.28 1.85 -5.33
N MET A 59 -4.45 0.91 -4.91
CA MET A 59 -3.01 1.14 -4.76
C MET A 59 -2.30 0.53 -5.98
N PRO A 60 -1.64 1.36 -6.81
CA PRO A 60 -0.89 0.84 -7.96
C PRO A 60 0.28 -0.05 -7.53
N PRO A 61 0.61 -1.11 -8.30
CA PRO A 61 1.81 -1.91 -8.09
C PRO A 61 3.06 -1.04 -7.98
N TYR A 62 3.99 -1.45 -7.11
CA TYR A 62 5.23 -0.72 -6.81
C TYR A 62 4.99 0.69 -6.26
N GLU A 63 3.72 1.07 -5.97
CA GLU A 63 3.34 2.45 -5.57
C GLU A 63 3.81 3.50 -6.59
N TYR A 64 4.08 3.03 -7.82
CA TYR A 64 4.69 3.80 -8.89
C TYR A 64 3.76 3.92 -10.09
N TYR A 65 3.36 5.14 -10.39
CA TYR A 65 2.39 5.48 -11.45
C TYR A 65 2.56 6.94 -11.88
N ASN A 66 1.94 7.30 -13.00
CA ASN A 66 1.90 8.67 -13.51
C ASN A 66 0.46 9.20 -13.59
N ALA A 67 0.31 10.45 -14.05
CA ALA A 67 -0.98 11.11 -14.19
C ALA A 67 -1.94 10.38 -15.16
N THR A 68 -1.40 9.74 -16.19
CA THR A 68 -2.18 8.96 -17.16
C THR A 68 -2.82 7.75 -16.49
N ILE A 69 -2.04 6.96 -15.73
CA ILE A 69 -2.54 5.82 -14.96
C ILE A 69 -3.60 6.26 -13.94
N ALA A 70 -3.36 7.36 -13.23
CA ALA A 70 -4.35 7.91 -12.29
C ALA A 70 -5.66 8.33 -12.99
N SER A 71 -5.55 8.89 -14.20
CA SER A 71 -6.72 9.26 -15.02
C SER A 71 -7.51 8.02 -15.47
N TRP A 72 -6.83 6.96 -15.91
CA TRP A 72 -7.48 5.71 -16.31
C TRP A 72 -8.17 5.03 -15.12
N ALA A 73 -7.51 4.98 -13.95
CA ALA A 73 -8.13 4.48 -12.73
C ALA A 73 -9.41 5.26 -12.38
N ARG A 74 -9.34 6.60 -12.45
CA ARG A 74 -10.51 7.45 -12.21
C ARG A 74 -11.64 7.17 -13.20
N SER A 75 -11.35 6.93 -14.49
CA SER A 75 -12.38 6.59 -15.48
C SER A 75 -13.07 5.25 -15.21
N MET A 76 -12.45 4.38 -14.42
CA MET A 76 -13.02 3.13 -13.91
C MET A 76 -13.74 3.29 -12.55
N GLY A 77 -13.88 4.51 -12.04
CA GLY A 77 -14.48 4.79 -10.72
C GLY A 77 -13.54 4.55 -9.55
N LEU A 78 -12.22 4.45 -9.80
CA LEU A 78 -11.23 4.17 -8.76
C LEU A 78 -10.47 5.45 -8.36
N GLN A 79 -10.21 5.57 -7.08
CA GLN A 79 -9.33 6.58 -6.50
C GLN A 79 -7.98 5.96 -6.16
N VAL A 80 -6.91 6.50 -6.76
CA VAL A 80 -5.55 6.05 -6.45
C VAL A 80 -5.17 6.53 -5.05
N VAL A 81 -4.64 5.61 -4.25
CA VAL A 81 -4.06 5.88 -2.93
C VAL A 81 -2.61 5.45 -2.89
N ASN A 82 -1.83 6.07 -2.02
CA ASN A 82 -0.44 5.71 -1.81
C ASN A 82 -0.05 5.90 -0.34
N TYR A 83 1.06 5.29 0.06
CA TYR A 83 1.59 5.47 1.41
C TYR A 83 2.20 6.86 1.60
N THR A 84 2.33 7.28 2.85
CA THR A 84 3.02 8.51 3.21
C THR A 84 4.51 8.22 3.39
N SER A 85 5.35 8.92 2.64
CA SER A 85 6.80 8.74 2.66
C SER A 85 7.44 9.14 3.99
N GLY A 86 8.67 8.64 4.24
CA GLY A 86 9.48 8.99 5.40
C GLY A 86 9.40 8.02 6.58
N THR A 87 8.46 7.07 6.57
CA THR A 87 8.32 6.03 7.61
C THR A 87 9.21 4.82 7.38
N TYR A 88 9.67 4.62 6.14
CA TYR A 88 10.44 3.44 5.69
C TYR A 88 9.69 2.11 5.80
N THR A 89 8.43 2.10 6.20
CA THR A 89 7.64 0.88 6.35
C THR A 89 7.45 0.13 5.03
N ASN A 90 7.38 0.85 3.90
CA ASN A 90 7.31 0.29 2.56
C ASN A 90 8.54 -0.55 2.16
N GLY A 91 9.66 -0.44 2.87
CA GLY A 91 10.87 -1.24 2.65
C GLY A 91 10.94 -2.53 3.46
N ASP A 92 9.86 -2.91 4.13
CA ASP A 92 9.80 -4.10 4.99
C ASP A 92 9.84 -5.44 4.24
N TYR A 93 9.81 -5.41 2.90
CA TYR A 93 10.01 -6.58 2.04
C TYR A 93 11.48 -6.88 1.75
N THR A 94 12.39 -5.93 1.98
CA THR A 94 13.82 -6.08 1.67
C THR A 94 14.48 -7.17 2.51
N THR A 95 15.44 -7.88 1.92
CA THR A 95 16.14 -9.01 2.55
C THR A 95 17.59 -8.66 2.89
N PRO A 96 18.25 -9.38 3.83
CA PRO A 96 19.62 -9.05 4.30
C PRO A 96 20.68 -9.01 3.20
N ASP A 97 20.48 -9.69 2.09
CA ASP A 97 21.36 -9.69 0.92
C ASP A 97 21.16 -8.49 -0.02
N MET A 98 20.09 -7.73 0.15
CA MET A 98 19.83 -6.52 -0.62
C MET A 98 20.62 -5.33 -0.08
N LYS A 99 21.26 -4.54 -0.96
CA LYS A 99 21.99 -3.31 -0.61
C LYS A 99 21.17 -2.30 0.21
N GLY A 100 19.85 -2.31 0.05
CA GLY A 100 18.91 -1.41 0.74
C GLY A 100 18.14 -2.08 1.88
N TYR A 101 18.67 -3.15 2.48
CA TYR A 101 18.00 -3.84 3.57
C TYR A 101 17.63 -2.94 4.74
N LEU A 102 16.38 -3.03 5.17
CA LEU A 102 15.84 -2.31 6.32
C LEU A 102 15.33 -3.35 7.35
N SER A 103 16.04 -3.49 8.46
CA SER A 103 15.58 -4.38 9.54
C SER A 103 14.28 -3.87 10.17
N SER A 104 13.49 -4.77 10.76
CA SER A 104 12.27 -4.38 11.48
C SER A 104 12.55 -3.42 12.62
N GLN A 105 13.70 -3.55 13.29
CA GLN A 105 14.11 -2.60 14.31
C GLN A 105 14.41 -1.21 13.72
N PHE A 106 15.15 -1.15 12.60
CA PHE A 106 15.40 0.12 11.92
C PHE A 106 14.10 0.81 11.51
N ILE A 107 13.15 0.07 10.91
CA ILE A 107 11.83 0.60 10.51
C ILE A 107 11.09 1.14 11.73
N MET A 108 11.02 0.37 12.83
CA MET A 108 10.38 0.80 14.07
C MET A 108 10.98 2.11 14.59
N ASP A 109 12.31 2.20 14.65
CA ASP A 109 13.01 3.39 15.12
C ASP A 109 12.73 4.61 14.24
N LYS A 110 12.64 4.41 12.90
CA LYS A 110 12.30 5.48 11.96
C LYS A 110 10.88 5.99 12.14
N VAL A 111 9.91 5.08 12.26
CA VAL A 111 8.51 5.45 12.52
C VAL A 111 8.39 6.26 13.81
N LEU A 112 8.99 5.78 14.91
CA LEU A 112 8.90 6.44 16.21
C LEU A 112 9.69 7.75 16.27
N SER A 113 10.82 7.84 15.56
CA SER A 113 11.57 9.08 15.44
C SER A 113 10.81 10.14 14.63
N LEU A 114 10.19 9.73 13.53
CA LEU A 114 9.36 10.62 12.71
C LEU A 114 8.16 11.11 13.50
N GLU A 115 7.50 10.20 14.21
CA GLU A 115 6.37 10.55 15.08
C GLU A 115 6.76 11.59 16.14
N LYS A 116 7.88 11.39 16.83
CA LYS A 116 8.39 12.34 17.82
C LYS A 116 8.71 13.72 17.23
N SER A 117 9.18 13.79 15.99
CA SER A 117 9.63 15.03 15.35
C SER A 117 8.51 15.87 14.74
N ARG A 118 7.48 15.23 14.16
CA ARG A 118 6.41 15.92 13.41
C ARG A 118 5.02 15.30 13.53
N GLY A 119 4.90 14.20 14.28
CA GLY A 119 3.67 13.41 14.35
C GLY A 119 3.41 12.54 13.14
N LEU A 120 2.40 11.67 13.25
CA LEU A 120 1.95 10.76 12.20
C LEU A 120 0.47 10.96 11.86
N ASN A 121 -0.13 12.07 12.25
CA ASN A 121 -1.54 12.31 11.95
C ASN A 121 -1.78 12.35 10.42
N GLY A 122 -2.73 11.56 9.93
CA GLY A 122 -3.03 11.42 8.51
C GLY A 122 -2.03 10.56 7.71
N TYR A 123 -1.09 9.87 8.37
CA TYR A 123 -0.14 9.00 7.68
C TYR A 123 -0.76 7.66 7.29
N ILE A 124 -0.45 7.22 6.09
CA ILE A 124 -0.72 5.86 5.58
C ILE A 124 0.60 5.09 5.62
N LEU A 125 0.66 4.03 6.42
CA LEU A 125 1.83 3.14 6.54
C LEU A 125 1.64 1.92 5.64
N LEU A 126 2.48 1.76 4.62
CA LEU A 126 2.51 0.56 3.77
C LEU A 126 3.36 -0.52 4.45
N ILE A 127 2.82 -1.73 4.53
CA ILE A 127 3.48 -2.90 5.10
C ILE A 127 3.09 -4.13 4.28
N HIS A 128 4.04 -5.05 4.08
CA HIS A 128 3.83 -6.28 3.32
C HIS A 128 3.68 -7.49 4.26
N LEU A 129 2.53 -8.17 4.19
CA LEU A 129 2.29 -9.41 4.94
C LEU A 129 2.92 -10.63 4.24
N GLY A 130 2.94 -10.63 2.90
CA GLY A 130 3.41 -11.73 2.05
C GLY A 130 4.88 -11.66 1.64
N THR A 131 5.75 -11.11 2.49
CA THR A 131 7.19 -11.03 2.17
C THR A 131 7.84 -12.41 2.02
N GLY A 132 8.79 -12.54 1.08
CA GLY A 132 9.47 -13.80 0.78
C GLY A 132 10.19 -14.45 1.97
N ASP A 133 10.48 -15.73 1.87
CA ASP A 133 11.08 -16.54 2.95
C ASP A 133 12.50 -16.10 3.35
N ALA A 134 13.23 -15.47 2.44
CA ALA A 134 14.55 -14.91 2.74
C ALA A 134 14.50 -13.80 3.80
N ARG A 135 13.37 -13.08 3.90
CA ARG A 135 13.15 -12.14 4.99
C ARG A 135 12.61 -12.87 6.22
N LYS A 136 13.47 -13.20 7.16
CA LYS A 136 13.08 -13.82 8.45
C LYS A 136 12.56 -12.78 9.46
N ASP A 137 13.05 -11.57 9.39
CA ASP A 137 12.68 -10.43 10.23
C ASP A 137 11.41 -9.74 9.67
N LYS A 138 10.25 -10.33 9.91
CA LYS A 138 8.95 -9.88 9.38
C LYS A 138 8.41 -8.69 10.18
N PHE A 139 8.34 -7.49 9.58
CA PHE A 139 7.91 -6.27 10.28
C PHE A 139 6.47 -6.34 10.79
N TYR A 140 5.57 -7.04 10.09
CA TYR A 140 4.19 -7.19 10.55
C TYR A 140 4.07 -7.81 11.95
N THR A 141 5.06 -8.59 12.39
CA THR A 141 5.08 -9.17 13.77
C THR A 141 5.27 -8.10 14.84
N ARG A 142 5.78 -6.92 14.46
CA ARG A 142 5.98 -5.75 15.33
C ARG A 142 4.75 -4.82 15.38
N LEU A 143 3.74 -5.04 14.51
CA LEU A 143 2.55 -4.21 14.47
C LEU A 143 1.81 -4.11 15.81
N PRO A 144 1.61 -5.19 16.60
CA PRO A 144 0.96 -5.08 17.89
C PRO A 144 1.68 -4.13 18.86
N GLU A 145 3.02 -4.11 18.80
CA GLU A 145 3.85 -3.19 19.58
C GLU A 145 3.68 -1.75 19.11
N LEU A 146 3.84 -1.52 17.80
CA LEU A 146 3.69 -0.19 17.19
C LEU A 146 2.31 0.42 17.45
N ILE A 147 1.26 -0.36 17.23
CA ILE A 147 -0.14 0.08 17.47
C ILE A 147 -0.33 0.46 18.93
N ARG A 148 0.17 -0.35 19.87
CA ARG A 148 0.07 -0.05 21.30
C ARG A 148 0.77 1.24 21.68
N ILE A 149 1.97 1.48 21.12
CA ILE A 149 2.73 2.72 21.36
C ILE A 149 1.96 3.92 20.83
N LEU A 150 1.50 3.89 19.60
CA LEU A 150 0.80 5.00 18.97
C LEU A 150 -0.54 5.29 19.65
N ARG A 151 -1.31 4.26 20.03
CA ARG A 151 -2.54 4.44 20.81
C ARG A 151 -2.30 5.13 22.16
N ARG A 152 -1.22 4.76 22.88
CA ARG A 152 -0.82 5.42 24.14
C ARG A 152 -0.44 6.89 23.95
N ARG A 153 -0.05 7.28 22.74
CA ARG A 153 0.25 8.66 22.35
C ARG A 153 -0.95 9.42 21.78
N GLY A 154 -2.15 8.82 21.84
CA GLY A 154 -3.40 9.45 21.42
C GLY A 154 -3.77 9.25 19.95
N TYR A 155 -3.08 8.39 19.21
CA TYR A 155 -3.47 8.08 17.83
C TYR A 155 -4.65 7.11 17.78
N GLU A 156 -5.55 7.36 16.86
CA GLU A 156 -6.61 6.45 16.43
C GLU A 156 -6.25 5.86 15.07
N PHE A 157 -6.59 4.59 14.87
CA PHE A 157 -6.46 3.91 13.58
C PHE A 157 -7.84 3.84 12.95
N VAL A 158 -7.99 4.48 11.82
CA VAL A 158 -9.26 4.53 11.09
C VAL A 158 -9.18 3.72 9.81
N PRO A 159 -10.29 3.12 9.35
CA PRO A 159 -10.33 2.45 8.05
C PRO A 159 -9.92 3.42 6.93
N LEU A 160 -9.15 2.93 5.95
CA LEU A 160 -8.65 3.77 4.86
C LEU A 160 -9.78 4.44 4.08
N ALA A 161 -10.91 3.75 3.92
CA ALA A 161 -12.11 4.30 3.27
C ALA A 161 -12.73 5.50 4.01
N GLU A 162 -12.48 5.66 5.31
CA GLU A 162 -12.91 6.82 6.09
C GLU A 162 -11.88 7.94 5.99
N ALA A 163 -10.60 7.61 6.00
CA ALA A 163 -9.51 8.57 5.92
C ALA A 163 -9.40 9.26 4.54
N CYS A 164 -9.95 8.67 3.48
CA CYS A 164 -9.89 9.15 2.09
C CYS A 164 -11.21 9.76 1.59
N LYS A 165 -12.13 10.14 2.47
CA LYS A 165 -13.37 10.84 2.10
C LYS A 165 -13.15 12.31 1.80
#